data_ab376b0b354e42a4b5856f84eef2549b
#
_entry.id   ab376b0b354e42a4b5856f84eef2549b
#
_cell.length_a   1.000
_cell.length_b   1.000
_cell.length_c   1.000
_cell.angle_alpha   90.00
_cell.angle_beta   90.00
_cell.angle_gamma   90.00
#
_symmetry.space_group_name_H-M   'P 1'
#
loop_
_entity.id
_entity.type
_entity.pdbx_description
1 polymer ?
#
loop_
_entity_poly.entity_id
_entity_poly.type
_entity_poly.pdbx_seq_one_letter_code
_entity_poly.pdbx_strand_id
1 'polypeptide(L)'
;MTFFKSIKTGSLKGAYALHGEEEFVKESALKSLTSSLDEATRDLNLQVLEKAEADDIISACETLPFFGERRVVVCKTLPADSDARKLTSYLPGIPDYTLLIFFIRGKANEKLGIVKALKAENRLVDFAPFRDYEAAKWVYQQGKRLNVTITEAAAKHIVSLAGTDIATLNNELTKAADYVGRGNELTREAISACVTRSLEVRIFDMQDYLLSGKAQDGIRAYRQMLSDGESTFGIAGFMEKCF
;
A
#
# COMPACT_ATOMS: atom_id res chain seq x y z
N MET A 1 -14.30 -2.31 14.93
CA MET A 1 -12.90 -1.86 15.18
C MET A 1 -12.20 -1.86 13.83
N THR A 2 -11.52 -0.79 13.41
CA THR A 2 -10.86 -0.79 12.10
C THR A 2 -9.60 -1.65 12.13
N PHE A 3 -9.33 -2.41 11.07
CA PHE A 3 -8.16 -3.29 10.91
C PHE A 3 -6.85 -2.65 11.39
N PHE A 4 -6.57 -1.42 10.96
CA PHE A 4 -5.35 -0.68 11.39
C PHE A 4 -5.28 -0.39 12.90
N LYS A 5 -6.44 -0.22 13.57
CA LYS A 5 -6.45 -0.05 15.03
C LYS A 5 -6.13 -1.38 15.72
N SER A 6 -6.65 -2.48 15.16
CA SER A 6 -6.39 -3.82 15.68
C SER A 6 -4.95 -4.28 15.47
N ILE A 7 -4.26 -3.84 14.40
CA ILE A 7 -2.81 -4.03 14.25
C ILE A 7 -2.05 -3.41 15.42
N LYS A 8 -2.34 -2.13 15.72
CA LYS A 8 -1.63 -1.40 16.79
C LYS A 8 -1.84 -2.00 18.18
N THR A 9 -3.01 -2.57 18.44
CA THR A 9 -3.34 -3.19 19.73
C THR A 9 -2.93 -4.66 19.82
N GLY A 10 -2.41 -5.24 18.74
CA GLY A 10 -2.08 -6.66 18.66
C GLY A 10 -3.29 -7.60 18.81
N SER A 11 -4.52 -7.12 18.58
CA SER A 11 -5.76 -7.87 18.86
C SER A 11 -6.27 -8.71 17.68
N LEU A 12 -5.56 -8.73 16.55
CA LEU A 12 -5.95 -9.54 15.39
C LEU A 12 -5.74 -11.03 15.67
N LYS A 13 -6.74 -11.85 15.38
CA LYS A 13 -6.72 -13.31 15.51
C LYS A 13 -7.37 -13.97 14.30
N GLY A 14 -6.96 -15.22 14.01
CA GLY A 14 -7.49 -16.01 12.91
C GLY A 14 -6.92 -15.59 11.55
N ALA A 15 -7.70 -15.68 10.48
CA ALA A 15 -7.22 -15.39 9.13
C ALA A 15 -7.72 -14.05 8.59
N TYR A 16 -6.87 -13.38 7.81
CA TYR A 16 -7.20 -12.18 7.04
C TYR A 16 -6.63 -12.28 5.64
N ALA A 17 -7.32 -11.68 4.66
CA ALA A 17 -6.76 -11.46 3.33
C ALA A 17 -6.58 -9.96 3.10
N LEU A 18 -5.34 -9.57 2.73
CA LEU A 18 -4.97 -8.22 2.33
C LEU A 18 -4.89 -8.20 0.81
N HIS A 19 -5.72 -7.40 0.16
CA HIS A 19 -5.76 -7.26 -1.29
C HIS A 19 -5.94 -5.80 -1.70
N GLY A 20 -5.91 -5.51 -2.99
CA GLY A 20 -6.05 -4.16 -3.52
C GLY A 20 -4.80 -3.69 -4.24
N GLU A 21 -4.89 -2.58 -4.93
CA GLU A 21 -3.85 -2.05 -5.81
C GLU A 21 -2.83 -1.19 -5.07
N GLU A 22 -3.16 -0.74 -3.83
CA GLU A 22 -2.26 0.10 -3.02
C GLU A 22 -1.22 -0.77 -2.29
N GLU A 23 -0.19 -1.19 -3.05
CA GLU A 23 0.84 -2.13 -2.56
C GLU A 23 1.66 -1.54 -1.40
N PHE A 24 2.04 -0.26 -1.47
CA PHE A 24 2.90 0.36 -0.45
C PHE A 24 2.27 0.36 0.94
N VAL A 25 0.98 0.73 1.02
CA VAL A 25 0.26 0.75 2.31
C VAL A 25 -0.01 -0.67 2.80
N LYS A 26 -0.29 -1.60 1.89
CA LYS A 26 -0.48 -3.02 2.19
C LYS A 26 0.79 -3.66 2.74
N GLU A 27 1.95 -3.40 2.14
CA GLU A 27 3.26 -3.86 2.64
C GLU A 27 3.60 -3.21 3.99
N SER A 28 3.32 -1.92 4.15
CA SER A 28 3.50 -1.22 5.43
C SER A 28 2.62 -1.79 6.55
N ALA A 29 1.39 -2.19 6.23
CA ALA A 29 0.50 -2.87 7.16
C ALA A 29 1.05 -4.24 7.55
N LEU A 30 1.53 -5.04 6.58
CA LEU A 30 2.16 -6.34 6.83
C LEU A 30 3.41 -6.18 7.70
N LYS A 31 4.27 -5.22 7.38
CA LYS A 31 5.46 -4.90 8.18
C LYS A 31 5.09 -4.52 9.62
N SER A 32 4.03 -3.74 9.81
CA SER A 32 3.54 -3.38 11.15
C SER A 32 3.01 -4.58 11.93
N LEU A 33 2.35 -5.53 11.25
CA LEU A 33 1.89 -6.79 11.84
C LEU A 33 3.07 -7.67 12.29
N THR A 34 4.04 -7.86 11.43
CA THR A 34 5.21 -8.71 11.73
C THR A 34 6.13 -8.07 12.77
N SER A 35 6.22 -6.74 12.81
CA SER A 35 6.99 -6.01 13.82
C SER A 35 6.34 -6.03 15.21
N SER A 36 5.10 -6.51 15.33
CA SER A 36 4.46 -6.73 16.65
C SER A 36 4.94 -8.01 17.36
N LEU A 37 5.66 -8.88 16.64
CA LEU A 37 6.35 -10.03 17.22
C LEU A 37 7.59 -9.57 17.99
N ASP A 38 7.92 -10.28 19.06
CA ASP A 38 9.15 -10.05 19.82
C ASP A 38 10.37 -10.17 18.90
N GLU A 39 11.27 -9.21 18.94
CA GLU A 39 12.40 -9.11 18.03
C GLU A 39 13.35 -10.31 18.13
N ALA A 40 13.55 -10.83 19.34
CA ALA A 40 14.45 -11.94 19.60
C ALA A 40 13.92 -13.29 19.07
N THR A 41 12.60 -13.41 18.95
CA THR A 41 11.93 -14.67 18.52
C THR A 41 11.15 -14.52 17.21
N ARG A 42 11.22 -13.35 16.57
CA ARG A 42 10.44 -13.05 15.36
C ARG A 42 10.64 -14.06 14.25
N ASP A 43 11.88 -14.40 13.94
CA ASP A 43 12.20 -15.29 12.84
C ASP A 43 11.72 -16.75 13.10
N LEU A 44 11.51 -17.11 14.35
CA LEU A 44 10.95 -18.42 14.73
C LEU A 44 9.42 -18.42 14.72
N ASN A 45 8.80 -17.26 14.92
CA ASN A 45 7.35 -17.08 15.02
C ASN A 45 6.72 -16.47 13.77
N LEU A 46 7.52 -16.07 12.76
CA LEU A 46 7.07 -15.60 11.46
C LEU A 46 7.43 -16.63 10.40
N GLN A 47 6.41 -17.17 9.73
CA GLN A 47 6.61 -18.05 8.58
C GLN A 47 6.01 -17.41 7.33
N VAL A 48 6.82 -17.24 6.29
CA VAL A 48 6.39 -16.71 4.99
C VAL A 48 6.39 -17.84 3.97
N LEU A 49 5.24 -18.08 3.35
CA LEU A 49 5.01 -19.10 2.35
C LEU A 49 4.76 -18.41 1.00
N GLU A 50 5.68 -18.58 0.06
CA GLU A 50 5.56 -17.97 -1.29
C GLU A 50 4.52 -18.71 -2.13
N LYS A 51 4.59 -20.04 -2.14
CA LYS A 51 3.59 -20.95 -2.70
C LYS A 51 3.43 -22.10 -1.72
N ALA A 52 2.21 -22.38 -1.32
CA ALA A 52 1.93 -23.45 -0.36
C ALA A 52 0.60 -24.13 -0.67
N GLU A 53 0.55 -25.41 -0.48
CA GLU A 53 -0.67 -26.20 -0.47
C GLU A 53 -1.42 -26.04 0.85
N ALA A 54 -2.67 -26.49 0.89
CA ALA A 54 -3.49 -26.34 2.10
C ALA A 54 -2.85 -27.01 3.33
N ASP A 55 -2.22 -28.16 3.15
CA ASP A 55 -1.58 -28.91 4.24
C ASP A 55 -0.37 -28.18 4.82
N ASP A 56 0.43 -27.53 3.98
CA ASP A 56 1.56 -26.72 4.43
C ASP A 56 1.10 -25.53 5.27
N ILE A 57 0.03 -24.87 4.81
CA ILE A 57 -0.55 -23.72 5.51
C ILE A 57 -1.13 -24.15 6.86
N ILE A 58 -1.89 -25.23 6.89
CA ILE A 58 -2.46 -25.80 8.12
C ILE A 58 -1.35 -26.18 9.09
N SER A 59 -0.35 -26.93 8.63
CA SER A 59 0.80 -27.34 9.46
C SER A 59 1.55 -26.12 10.04
N ALA A 60 1.74 -25.07 9.23
CA ALA A 60 2.35 -23.83 9.69
C ALA A 60 1.51 -23.11 10.76
N CYS A 61 0.17 -23.16 10.62
CA CYS A 61 -0.76 -22.55 11.58
C CYS A 61 -0.85 -23.32 12.90
N GLU A 62 -0.77 -24.65 12.85
CA GLU A 62 -0.82 -25.55 14.03
C GLU A 62 0.50 -25.57 14.83
N THR A 63 1.58 -25.09 14.25
CA THR A 63 2.87 -25.01 14.94
C THR A 63 2.79 -24.00 16.10
N LEU A 64 3.12 -24.47 17.30
CA LEU A 64 3.13 -23.60 18.50
C LEU A 64 4.15 -22.47 18.38
N PRO A 65 3.85 -21.27 18.93
CA PRO A 65 4.84 -20.19 18.98
C PRO A 65 6.02 -20.57 19.87
N PHE A 66 7.21 -20.16 19.44
CA PHE A 66 8.46 -20.43 20.18
C PHE A 66 8.77 -19.26 21.13
N PHE A 67 8.77 -19.53 22.42
CA PHE A 67 8.98 -18.49 23.46
C PHE A 67 8.18 -17.20 23.29
N GLY A 68 6.97 -17.32 22.73
CA GLY A 68 6.09 -16.16 22.48
C GLY A 68 4.62 -16.55 22.62
N GLU A 69 3.75 -15.56 22.65
CA GLU A 69 2.30 -15.78 22.75
C GLU A 69 1.63 -15.91 21.37
N ARG A 70 2.37 -15.61 20.30
CA ARG A 70 1.80 -15.47 18.95
C ARG A 70 2.71 -15.97 17.85
N ARG A 71 2.06 -16.58 16.85
CA ARG A 71 2.66 -16.97 15.58
C ARG A 71 1.98 -16.23 14.43
N VAL A 72 2.75 -15.80 13.44
CA VAL A 72 2.25 -15.17 12.21
C VAL A 72 2.65 -16.03 11.02
N VAL A 73 1.65 -16.43 10.23
CA VAL A 73 1.84 -17.14 8.96
C VAL A 73 1.39 -16.24 7.83
N VAL A 74 2.26 -15.97 6.87
CA VAL A 74 2.00 -15.11 5.72
C VAL A 74 2.05 -15.94 4.45
N CYS A 75 0.93 -16.04 3.73
CA CYS A 75 0.85 -16.69 2.43
C CYS A 75 0.82 -15.62 1.33
N LYS A 76 1.80 -15.64 0.42
CA LYS A 76 1.93 -14.69 -0.71
C LYS A 76 1.00 -15.02 -1.88
N THR A 77 0.46 -16.24 -1.90
CA THR A 77 -0.50 -16.69 -2.91
C THR A 77 -1.66 -17.41 -2.24
N LEU A 78 -2.83 -17.30 -2.85
CA LEU A 78 -3.95 -18.18 -2.48
C LEU A 78 -3.71 -19.57 -3.06
N PRO A 79 -4.04 -20.64 -2.33
CA PRO A 79 -3.95 -22.00 -2.84
C PRO A 79 -4.93 -22.23 -4.00
N ALA A 80 -4.67 -23.28 -4.79
CA ALA A 80 -5.54 -23.68 -5.88
C ALA A 80 -6.95 -24.07 -5.38
N ASP A 81 -7.96 -24.05 -6.27
CA ASP A 81 -9.36 -24.27 -5.88
C ASP A 81 -9.64 -25.62 -5.16
N SER A 82 -8.88 -26.68 -5.49
CA SER A 82 -8.96 -27.97 -4.78
C SER A 82 -8.62 -27.83 -3.30
N ASP A 83 -7.60 -27.06 -2.99
CA ASP A 83 -7.08 -26.86 -1.63
C ASP A 83 -7.82 -25.75 -0.88
N ALA A 84 -8.40 -24.80 -1.63
CA ALA A 84 -9.17 -23.69 -1.06
C ALA A 84 -10.36 -24.17 -0.23
N ARG A 85 -11.00 -25.30 -0.59
CA ARG A 85 -12.11 -25.87 0.21
C ARG A 85 -11.64 -26.38 1.55
N LYS A 86 -10.50 -27.08 1.58
CA LYS A 86 -9.90 -27.61 2.82
C LYS A 86 -9.56 -26.47 3.76
N LEU A 87 -8.89 -25.45 3.25
CA LEU A 87 -8.58 -24.24 4.03
C LEU A 87 -9.83 -23.50 4.51
N THR A 88 -10.85 -23.33 3.65
CA THR A 88 -12.09 -22.69 4.05
C THR A 88 -12.74 -23.39 5.24
N SER A 89 -12.72 -24.73 5.26
CA SER A 89 -13.23 -25.51 6.38
C SER A 89 -12.36 -25.41 7.63
N TYR A 90 -11.07 -25.16 7.48
CA TYR A 90 -10.12 -25.01 8.58
C TYR A 90 -10.16 -23.60 9.23
N LEU A 91 -10.51 -22.54 8.49
CA LEU A 91 -10.46 -21.17 8.99
C LEU A 91 -11.11 -20.95 10.37
N PRO A 92 -12.29 -21.56 10.69
CA PRO A 92 -12.92 -21.40 12.01
C PRO A 92 -12.13 -22.07 13.14
N GLY A 93 -11.27 -23.04 12.83
CA GLY A 93 -10.48 -23.81 13.78
C GLY A 93 -9.04 -23.32 13.96
N ILE A 94 -8.66 -22.20 13.35
CA ILE A 94 -7.31 -21.65 13.51
C ILE A 94 -7.03 -21.37 14.99
N PRO A 95 -5.89 -21.87 15.54
CA PRO A 95 -5.54 -21.64 16.94
C PRO A 95 -5.46 -20.16 17.30
N ASP A 96 -5.90 -19.79 18.50
CA ASP A 96 -5.95 -18.41 19.00
C ASP A 96 -4.58 -17.71 19.04
N TYR A 97 -3.50 -18.49 19.08
CA TYR A 97 -2.13 -17.98 19.03
C TYR A 97 -1.64 -17.72 17.61
N THR A 98 -2.40 -18.12 16.56
CA THR A 98 -1.98 -17.97 15.16
C THR A 98 -2.75 -16.85 14.47
N LEU A 99 -2.01 -16.02 13.74
CA LEU A 99 -2.53 -15.05 12.79
C LEU A 99 -2.12 -15.47 11.37
N LEU A 100 -3.09 -15.87 10.55
CA LEU A 100 -2.88 -16.22 9.14
C LEU A 100 -3.19 -15.03 8.25
N ILE A 101 -2.25 -14.62 7.41
CA ILE A 101 -2.39 -13.51 6.47
C ILE A 101 -2.22 -14.02 5.04
N PHE A 102 -3.24 -13.87 4.22
CA PHE A 102 -3.13 -13.99 2.76
C PHE A 102 -2.78 -12.62 2.19
N PHE A 103 -1.56 -12.46 1.69
CA PHE A 103 -1.10 -11.23 1.05
C PHE A 103 -1.25 -11.35 -0.46
N ILE A 104 -2.32 -10.78 -1.00
CA ILE A 104 -2.72 -10.92 -2.41
C ILE A 104 -2.25 -9.71 -3.19
N ARG A 105 -1.49 -9.92 -4.27
CA ARG A 105 -1.13 -8.85 -5.20
C ARG A 105 -2.35 -8.42 -6.01
N GLY A 106 -2.59 -7.11 -6.07
CA GLY A 106 -3.76 -6.57 -6.76
C GLY A 106 -5.09 -6.99 -6.11
N LYS A 107 -6.15 -7.03 -6.89
CA LYS A 107 -7.50 -7.37 -6.43
C LYS A 107 -7.70 -8.86 -6.25
N ALA A 108 -8.28 -9.28 -5.13
CA ALA A 108 -8.65 -10.67 -4.89
C ALA A 108 -9.77 -11.11 -5.85
N ASN A 109 -9.71 -12.37 -6.30
CA ASN A 109 -10.82 -12.97 -7.02
C ASN A 109 -11.94 -13.34 -6.05
N GLU A 110 -12.97 -12.50 -5.95
CA GLU A 110 -14.11 -12.69 -5.05
C GLU A 110 -14.98 -13.92 -5.38
N LYS A 111 -14.74 -14.61 -6.50
CA LYS A 111 -15.44 -15.85 -6.83
C LYS A 111 -14.92 -17.06 -6.03
N LEU A 112 -13.68 -16.98 -5.53
CA LEU A 112 -13.06 -18.05 -4.74
C LEU A 112 -13.75 -18.24 -3.39
N GLY A 113 -13.99 -19.50 -3.00
CA GLY A 113 -14.69 -19.86 -1.76
C GLY A 113 -14.03 -19.27 -0.51
N ILE A 114 -12.71 -19.33 -0.42
CA ILE A 114 -11.93 -18.79 0.69
C ILE A 114 -12.06 -17.26 0.81
N VAL A 115 -12.09 -16.54 -0.32
CA VAL A 115 -12.26 -15.09 -0.35
C VAL A 115 -13.67 -14.71 0.10
N LYS A 116 -14.70 -15.48 -0.34
CA LYS A 116 -16.07 -15.30 0.12
C LYS A 116 -16.21 -15.51 1.63
N ALA A 117 -15.60 -16.56 2.16
CA ALA A 117 -15.62 -16.84 3.59
C ALA A 117 -14.99 -15.71 4.41
N LEU A 118 -13.80 -15.23 4.02
CA LEU A 118 -13.14 -14.13 4.69
C LEU A 118 -13.93 -12.80 4.57
N LYS A 119 -14.56 -12.57 3.42
CA LYS A 119 -15.43 -11.40 3.20
C LYS A 119 -16.67 -11.42 4.12
N ALA A 120 -17.29 -12.58 4.27
CA ALA A 120 -18.47 -12.75 5.14
C ALA A 120 -18.16 -12.42 6.61
N GLU A 121 -16.93 -12.66 7.05
CA GLU A 121 -16.47 -12.35 8.40
C GLU A 121 -15.83 -10.94 8.55
N ASN A 122 -15.91 -10.08 7.52
CA ASN A 122 -15.22 -8.79 7.46
C ASN A 122 -13.69 -8.89 7.64
N ARG A 123 -13.10 -9.98 7.16
CA ARG A 123 -11.66 -10.28 7.22
C ARG A 123 -10.96 -10.15 5.86
N LEU A 124 -11.67 -9.70 4.83
CA LEU A 124 -11.12 -9.27 3.55
C LEU A 124 -10.85 -7.77 3.61
N VAL A 125 -9.59 -7.37 3.60
CA VAL A 125 -9.17 -5.97 3.76
C VAL A 125 -8.73 -5.43 2.41
N ASP A 126 -9.48 -4.45 1.90
CA ASP A 126 -9.19 -3.80 0.62
C ASP A 126 -8.28 -2.58 0.81
N PHE A 127 -7.17 -2.59 0.08
CA PHE A 127 -6.23 -1.48 -0.07
C PHE A 127 -6.42 -0.85 -1.44
N ALA A 128 -7.53 -0.15 -1.60
CA ALA A 128 -7.84 0.58 -2.83
C ALA A 128 -6.91 1.78 -3.01
N PRO A 129 -6.65 2.20 -4.28
CA PRO A 129 -5.92 3.43 -4.56
C PRO A 129 -6.54 4.64 -3.84
N PHE A 130 -5.71 5.51 -3.33
CA PHE A 130 -6.16 6.68 -2.58
C PHE A 130 -6.72 7.75 -3.52
N ARG A 131 -7.79 8.40 -3.08
CA ARG A 131 -8.27 9.66 -3.69
C ARG A 131 -7.43 10.82 -3.17
N ASP A 132 -7.44 11.95 -3.87
CA ASP A 132 -6.65 13.14 -3.54
C ASP A 132 -6.74 13.53 -2.06
N TYR A 133 -7.96 13.56 -1.50
CA TYR A 133 -8.16 13.95 -0.11
C TYR A 133 -7.60 12.91 0.88
N GLU A 134 -7.62 11.63 0.53
CA GLU A 134 -7.06 10.53 1.35
C GLU A 134 -5.54 10.58 1.31
N ALA A 135 -4.98 10.78 0.10
CA ALA A 135 -3.55 10.97 -0.11
C ALA A 135 -3.03 12.19 0.66
N ALA A 136 -3.72 13.33 0.59
CA ALA A 136 -3.35 14.52 1.35
C ALA A 136 -3.40 14.32 2.86
N LYS A 137 -4.42 13.61 3.35
CA LYS A 137 -4.51 13.22 4.77
C LYS A 137 -3.38 12.29 5.18
N TRP A 138 -3.01 11.34 4.31
CA TRP A 138 -1.89 10.45 4.54
C TRP A 138 -0.56 11.23 4.59
N VAL A 139 -0.31 12.11 3.62
CA VAL A 139 0.88 13.01 3.58
C VAL A 139 0.98 13.84 4.86
N TYR A 140 -0.13 14.44 5.30
CA TYR A 140 -0.17 15.21 6.55
C TYR A 140 0.22 14.36 7.78
N GLN A 141 -0.28 13.13 7.88
CA GLN A 141 0.04 12.23 8.98
C GLN A 141 1.48 11.72 8.92
N GLN A 142 1.97 11.45 7.72
CA GLN A 142 3.34 10.97 7.51
C GLN A 142 4.36 12.08 7.76
N GLY A 143 4.09 13.33 7.39
CA GLY A 143 4.95 14.48 7.71
C GLY A 143 5.17 14.63 9.22
N LYS A 144 4.11 14.43 10.02
CA LYS A 144 4.25 14.40 11.50
C LYS A 144 5.17 13.27 11.99
N ARG A 145 5.15 12.11 11.35
CA ARG A 145 6.05 10.99 11.70
C ARG A 145 7.50 11.28 11.33
N LEU A 146 7.72 12.04 10.25
CA LEU A 146 9.03 12.50 9.84
C LEU A 146 9.54 13.69 10.68
N ASN A 147 8.75 14.11 11.68
CA ASN A 147 9.07 15.23 12.57
C ASN A 147 9.28 16.56 11.81
N VAL A 148 8.41 16.84 10.84
CA VAL A 148 8.33 18.15 10.18
C VAL A 148 6.96 18.77 10.44
N THR A 149 6.92 20.11 10.52
CA THR A 149 5.67 20.86 10.59
C THR A 149 5.07 20.95 9.20
N ILE A 150 3.87 20.42 9.03
CA ILE A 150 3.16 20.42 7.75
C ILE A 150 1.72 20.89 7.93
N THR A 151 1.24 21.75 7.07
CA THR A 151 -0.16 22.17 7.04
C THR A 151 -0.96 21.29 6.08
N GLU A 152 -2.30 21.28 6.24
CA GLU A 152 -3.16 20.57 5.27
C GLU A 152 -3.03 21.15 3.84
N ALA A 153 -2.81 22.46 3.71
CA ALA A 153 -2.58 23.11 2.42
C ALA A 153 -1.27 22.63 1.78
N ALA A 154 -0.19 22.51 2.58
CA ALA A 154 1.09 21.96 2.12
C ALA A 154 0.95 20.50 1.68
N ALA A 155 0.23 19.68 2.44
CA ALA A 155 -0.03 18.29 2.08
C ALA A 155 -0.81 18.17 0.74
N LYS A 156 -1.85 18.97 0.55
CA LYS A 156 -2.58 19.04 -0.73
C LYS A 156 -1.69 19.51 -1.89
N HIS A 157 -0.79 20.45 -1.61
CA HIS A 157 0.15 20.93 -2.63
C HIS A 157 1.14 19.84 -3.06
N ILE A 158 1.66 19.01 -2.12
CA ILE A 158 2.50 17.87 -2.48
C ILE A 158 1.74 16.89 -3.38
N VAL A 159 0.48 16.57 -3.02
CA VAL A 159 -0.36 15.66 -3.84
C VAL A 159 -0.62 16.25 -5.22
N SER A 160 -0.87 17.56 -5.35
CA SER A 160 -1.07 18.20 -6.65
C SER A 160 0.17 18.17 -7.55
N LEU A 161 1.36 18.00 -6.99
CA LEU A 161 2.61 17.86 -7.75
C LEU A 161 2.97 16.40 -8.03
N ALA A 162 2.88 15.56 -7.02
CA ALA A 162 3.39 14.18 -7.08
C ALA A 162 2.32 13.13 -7.43
N GLY A 163 1.04 13.52 -7.52
CA GLY A 163 -0.08 12.58 -7.73
C GLY A 163 -0.50 11.88 -6.45
N THR A 164 -1.27 10.78 -6.59
CA THR A 164 -1.87 10.05 -5.45
C THR A 164 -1.17 8.72 -5.14
N ASP A 165 -0.16 8.32 -5.90
CA ASP A 165 0.65 7.12 -5.63
C ASP A 165 1.41 7.29 -4.31
N ILE A 166 1.10 6.44 -3.33
CA ILE A 166 1.61 6.59 -1.97
C ILE A 166 3.12 6.31 -1.88
N ALA A 167 3.66 5.43 -2.72
CA ALA A 167 5.10 5.18 -2.76
C ALA A 167 5.85 6.42 -3.24
N THR A 168 5.38 7.04 -4.32
CA THR A 168 5.90 8.31 -4.84
C THR A 168 5.75 9.42 -3.81
N LEU A 169 4.57 9.57 -3.20
CA LEU A 169 4.34 10.57 -2.15
C LEU A 169 5.25 10.39 -0.95
N ASN A 170 5.51 9.15 -0.53
CA ASN A 170 6.43 8.86 0.57
C ASN A 170 7.86 9.30 0.24
N ASN A 171 8.33 9.02 -0.97
CA ASN A 171 9.66 9.40 -1.42
C ASN A 171 9.81 10.92 -1.52
N GLU A 172 8.84 11.59 -2.15
CA GLU A 172 8.85 13.04 -2.30
C GLU A 172 8.73 13.77 -0.96
N LEU A 173 7.87 13.29 -0.05
CA LEU A 173 7.74 13.85 1.29
C LEU A 173 9.00 13.64 2.12
N THR A 174 9.64 12.46 2.04
CA THR A 174 10.89 12.19 2.75
C THR A 174 11.99 13.12 2.25
N LYS A 175 12.14 13.25 0.94
CA LYS A 175 13.09 14.19 0.32
C LYS A 175 12.84 15.64 0.77
N ALA A 176 11.59 16.06 0.80
CA ALA A 176 11.21 17.39 1.25
C ALA A 176 11.48 17.60 2.76
N ALA A 177 11.23 16.59 3.58
CA ALA A 177 11.52 16.61 5.01
C ALA A 177 13.03 16.70 5.29
N ASP A 178 13.85 15.96 4.54
CA ASP A 178 15.32 16.01 4.62
C ASP A 178 15.86 17.37 4.16
N TYR A 179 15.23 17.96 3.13
CA TYR A 179 15.61 19.28 2.61
C TYR A 179 15.42 20.39 3.66
N VAL A 180 14.29 20.41 4.36
CA VAL A 180 14.03 21.45 5.38
C VAL A 180 14.66 21.11 6.74
N GLY A 181 14.93 19.84 7.00
CA GLY A 181 15.43 19.35 8.29
C GLY A 181 14.33 19.15 9.33
N ARG A 182 14.61 18.28 10.30
CA ARG A 182 13.66 17.92 11.37
C ARG A 182 13.28 19.14 12.21
N GLY A 183 12.02 19.22 12.60
CA GLY A 183 11.46 20.31 13.43
C GLY A 183 11.08 21.55 12.64
N ASN A 184 11.50 21.67 11.38
CA ASN A 184 11.18 22.81 10.54
C ASN A 184 9.86 22.65 9.78
N GLU A 185 9.39 23.74 9.21
CA GLU A 185 8.13 23.80 8.46
C GLU A 185 8.37 23.49 6.97
N LEU A 186 7.51 22.66 6.42
CA LEU A 186 7.40 22.40 4.98
C LEU A 186 6.59 23.54 4.33
N THR A 187 7.28 24.61 3.96
CA THR A 187 6.66 25.75 3.27
C THR A 187 6.37 25.40 1.81
N ARG A 188 5.51 26.19 1.18
CA ARG A 188 5.16 26.02 -0.25
C ARG A 188 6.40 26.19 -1.14
N GLU A 189 7.28 27.10 -0.81
CA GLU A 189 8.54 27.37 -1.53
C GLU A 189 9.48 26.16 -1.45
N ALA A 190 9.66 25.59 -0.26
CA ALA A 190 10.46 24.38 -0.05
C ALA A 190 9.90 23.19 -0.85
N ILE A 191 8.58 22.98 -0.81
CA ILE A 191 7.91 21.94 -1.59
C ILE A 191 8.16 22.14 -3.08
N SER A 192 7.94 23.36 -3.61
CA SER A 192 8.14 23.65 -5.03
C SER A 192 9.60 23.50 -5.48
N ALA A 193 10.57 23.65 -4.56
CA ALA A 193 11.99 23.53 -4.87
C ALA A 193 12.46 22.06 -4.93
N CYS A 194 11.83 21.15 -4.19
CA CYS A 194 12.32 19.77 -4.04
C CYS A 194 11.36 18.68 -4.51
N VAL A 195 10.04 18.91 -4.53
CA VAL A 195 9.06 17.91 -4.97
C VAL A 195 9.00 17.86 -6.48
N THR A 196 9.24 16.68 -7.04
CA THR A 196 9.19 16.47 -8.49
C THR A 196 7.76 16.26 -8.95
N ARG A 197 7.38 16.87 -10.08
CA ARG A 197 6.06 16.61 -10.69
C ARG A 197 6.02 15.24 -11.29
N SER A 198 5.02 14.44 -10.92
CA SER A 198 4.86 13.09 -11.46
C SER A 198 4.55 13.12 -12.97
N LEU A 199 4.87 12.03 -13.66
CA LEU A 199 4.56 11.90 -15.09
C LEU A 199 3.05 12.03 -15.33
N GLU A 200 2.23 11.44 -14.48
CA GLU A 200 0.77 11.51 -14.54
C GLU A 200 0.27 12.96 -14.51
N VAL A 201 0.71 13.74 -13.53
CA VAL A 201 0.35 15.16 -13.41
C VAL A 201 0.79 15.95 -14.65
N ARG A 202 1.98 15.68 -15.16
CA ARG A 202 2.52 16.34 -16.38
C ARG A 202 1.72 15.98 -17.63
N ILE A 203 1.23 14.76 -17.73
CA ILE A 203 0.36 14.31 -18.83
C ILE A 203 -1.01 14.99 -18.74
N PHE A 204 -1.61 15.08 -17.55
CA PHE A 204 -2.86 15.83 -17.35
C PHE A 204 -2.71 17.30 -17.72
N ASP A 205 -1.63 17.97 -17.29
CA ASP A 205 -1.37 19.36 -17.70
C ASP A 205 -1.27 19.49 -19.23
N MET A 206 -0.58 18.56 -19.90
CA MET A 206 -0.47 18.53 -21.35
C MET A 206 -1.85 18.37 -22.02
N GLN A 207 -2.69 17.46 -21.50
CA GLN A 207 -4.05 17.26 -21.99
C GLN A 207 -4.90 18.51 -21.81
N ASP A 208 -4.83 19.17 -20.66
CA ASP A 208 -5.54 20.41 -20.38
C ASP A 208 -5.14 21.52 -21.34
N TYR A 209 -3.85 21.64 -21.68
CA TYR A 209 -3.40 22.57 -22.71
C TYR A 209 -4.02 22.26 -24.07
N LEU A 210 -4.04 20.99 -24.49
CA LEU A 210 -4.60 20.59 -25.78
C LEU A 210 -6.11 20.84 -25.84
N LEU A 211 -6.85 20.47 -24.79
CA LEU A 211 -8.29 20.65 -24.71
C LEU A 211 -8.69 22.14 -24.65
N SER A 212 -7.83 22.99 -24.07
CA SER A 212 -8.02 24.45 -24.01
C SER A 212 -7.61 25.18 -25.30
N GLY A 213 -7.24 24.44 -26.37
CA GLY A 213 -6.79 25.04 -27.63
C GLY A 213 -5.37 25.60 -27.61
N LYS A 214 -4.61 25.41 -26.51
CA LYS A 214 -3.22 25.84 -26.34
C LYS A 214 -2.24 24.79 -26.88
N ALA A 215 -2.38 24.43 -28.15
CA ALA A 215 -1.63 23.33 -28.76
C ALA A 215 -0.09 23.49 -28.64
N GLN A 216 0.42 24.72 -28.76
CA GLN A 216 1.87 24.96 -28.63
C GLN A 216 2.39 24.66 -27.20
N ASP A 217 1.62 24.96 -26.16
CA ASP A 217 1.99 24.67 -24.78
C ASP A 217 1.93 23.15 -24.51
N GLY A 218 0.92 22.46 -25.07
CA GLY A 218 0.85 21.00 -25.01
C GLY A 218 2.03 20.31 -25.68
N ILE A 219 2.41 20.78 -26.89
CA ILE A 219 3.60 20.26 -27.61
C ILE A 219 4.89 20.54 -26.81
N ARG A 220 5.00 21.73 -26.19
CA ARG A 220 6.15 22.05 -25.34
C ARG A 220 6.22 21.13 -24.12
N ALA A 221 5.10 20.89 -23.44
CA ALA A 221 5.03 19.95 -22.30
C ALA A 221 5.44 18.53 -22.72
N TYR A 222 4.95 18.06 -23.87
CA TYR A 222 5.35 16.74 -24.43
C TYR A 222 6.86 16.65 -24.70
N ARG A 223 7.42 17.64 -25.38
CA ARG A 223 8.86 17.68 -25.67
C ARG A 223 9.71 17.74 -24.40
N GLN A 224 9.22 18.44 -23.37
CA GLN A 224 9.90 18.49 -22.08
C GLN A 224 9.91 17.11 -21.42
N MET A 225 8.79 16.39 -21.43
CA MET A 225 8.75 15.02 -20.90
C MET A 225 9.75 14.08 -21.60
N LEU A 226 9.86 14.18 -22.93
CA LEU A 226 10.84 13.40 -23.70
C LEU A 226 12.30 13.80 -23.36
N SER A 227 12.57 15.10 -23.18
CA SER A 227 13.92 15.57 -22.81
C SER A 227 14.32 15.17 -21.41
N ASP A 228 13.35 14.96 -20.52
CA ASP A 228 13.56 14.46 -19.15
C ASP A 228 13.71 12.92 -19.10
N GLY A 229 13.68 12.26 -20.26
CA GLY A 229 13.94 10.81 -20.39
C GLY A 229 12.69 9.94 -20.38
N GLU A 230 11.49 10.53 -20.39
CA GLU A 230 10.26 9.76 -20.47
C GLU A 230 10.09 9.11 -21.85
N SER A 231 9.63 7.88 -21.88
CA SER A 231 9.41 7.18 -23.15
C SER A 231 8.06 7.55 -23.79
N THR A 232 8.05 7.66 -25.13
CA THR A 232 6.81 7.87 -25.89
C THR A 232 5.74 6.84 -25.55
N PHE A 233 6.15 5.56 -25.36
CA PHE A 233 5.22 4.48 -24.99
C PHE A 233 4.68 4.66 -23.57
N GLY A 234 5.50 5.14 -22.62
CA GLY A 234 5.05 5.46 -21.25
C GLY A 234 4.00 6.56 -21.26
N ILE A 235 4.25 7.64 -21.99
CA ILE A 235 3.30 8.76 -22.14
C ILE A 235 2.00 8.27 -22.79
N ALA A 236 2.08 7.53 -23.91
CA ALA A 236 0.92 7.00 -24.63
C ALA A 236 0.10 6.02 -23.77
N GLY A 237 0.76 5.11 -23.03
CA GLY A 237 0.08 4.16 -22.16
C GLY A 237 -0.63 4.81 -20.98
N PHE A 238 -0.13 5.94 -20.48
CA PHE A 238 -0.85 6.74 -19.48
C PHE A 238 -2.06 7.45 -20.09
N MET A 239 -1.92 8.02 -21.28
CA MET A 239 -3.03 8.66 -21.99
C MET A 239 -4.17 7.68 -22.25
N GLU A 240 -3.87 6.43 -22.64
CA GLU A 240 -4.87 5.38 -22.87
C GLU A 240 -5.67 5.03 -21.60
N LYS A 241 -5.07 5.11 -20.43
CA LYS A 241 -5.76 4.87 -19.15
C LYS A 241 -6.70 6.01 -18.73
N CYS A 242 -6.54 7.18 -19.32
CA CYS A 242 -7.33 8.38 -19.00
C CYS A 242 -8.57 8.55 -19.88
N PHE A 243 -8.75 7.72 -20.91
CA PHE A 243 -9.90 7.64 -21.79
C PHE A 243 -10.66 6.32 -21.63
#